data_b74f372aa2e9455ee5132708b3216338
#
_entry.id   b74f372aa2e9455ee5132708b3216338
#
_cell.length_a   1.000
_cell.length_b   1.000
_cell.length_c   1.000
_cell.angle_alpha   90.00
_cell.angle_beta   90.00
_cell.angle_gamma   90.00
#
_symmetry.space_group_name_H-M   'P 1'
#
loop_
_entity.id
_entity.type
_entity.pdbx_description
1 polymer ?
#
loop_
_entity_poly.entity_id
_entity_poly.type
_entity_poly.pdbx_seq_one_letter_code
_entity_poly.pdbx_strand_id
1 'polypeptide(L)'
;QEKMACIKAALGEKLTQMPKRLKDVLSALRQEKLKLATLKGVSLKENEELINALDEANAQDEQFYFNALPKLPQGVRDSVNAVGPALALPVITAICPAIGMLATGVKISIHGKMNSLNLISYIAGDFASGKGSIDPVIDAWTSEVKEMDKMYQQKEDEWRAKKRAAKNKKEQPEEPKLPVRCLTLNNTVANLAERLANTGGKHAFSFTPEAD
;
A
#
# COMPACT_ATOMS: atom_id res chain seq x y z
N GLN A 1 -16.20 -20.88 9.89
CA GLN A 1 -17.17 -20.86 11.02
C GLN A 1 -16.57 -21.49 12.28
N GLU A 2 -15.86 -22.61 12.19
CA GLU A 2 -15.20 -23.28 13.34
C GLU A 2 -14.14 -22.40 14.03
N LYS A 3 -13.31 -21.65 13.27
CA LYS A 3 -12.31 -20.75 13.83
C LYS A 3 -12.92 -19.61 14.66
N MET A 4 -14.07 -19.09 14.23
CA MET A 4 -14.80 -18.07 14.98
C MET A 4 -15.48 -18.64 16.23
N ALA A 5 -15.93 -19.89 16.20
CA ALA A 5 -16.47 -20.59 17.37
C ALA A 5 -15.38 -20.83 18.42
N CYS A 6 -14.17 -21.25 18.01
CA CYS A 6 -13.02 -21.40 18.92
C CYS A 6 -12.59 -20.08 19.55
N ILE A 7 -12.56 -18.99 18.76
CA ILE A 7 -12.23 -17.66 19.28
C ILE A 7 -13.31 -17.19 20.28
N LYS A 8 -14.60 -17.41 19.99
CA LYS A 8 -15.69 -17.08 20.91
C LYS A 8 -15.64 -17.94 22.18
N ALA A 9 -15.30 -19.21 22.09
CA ALA A 9 -15.15 -20.08 23.26
C ALA A 9 -13.94 -19.73 24.10
N ALA A 10 -12.81 -19.36 23.49
CA ALA A 10 -11.61 -18.94 24.21
C ALA A 10 -11.73 -17.57 24.87
N LEU A 11 -12.51 -16.67 24.30
CA LEU A 11 -12.73 -15.33 24.81
C LEU A 11 -13.92 -15.23 25.79
N GLY A 12 -14.82 -16.23 25.82
CA GLY A 12 -15.96 -16.33 26.72
C GLY A 12 -16.77 -15.03 26.84
N GLU A 13 -17.35 -14.79 28.02
CA GLU A 13 -18.15 -13.59 28.31
C GLU A 13 -17.37 -12.27 28.24
N LYS A 14 -16.02 -12.32 28.21
CA LYS A 14 -15.17 -11.11 28.12
C LYS A 14 -15.30 -10.38 26.78
N LEU A 15 -15.78 -11.02 25.73
CA LEU A 15 -16.07 -10.38 24.43
C LEU A 15 -17.27 -9.44 24.51
N THR A 16 -18.20 -9.68 25.41
CA THR A 16 -19.39 -8.83 25.59
C THR A 16 -19.11 -7.56 26.39
N GLN A 17 -17.95 -7.49 27.06
CA GLN A 17 -17.50 -6.34 27.86
C GLN A 17 -16.40 -5.52 27.16
N MET A 18 -16.37 -5.55 25.85
CA MET A 18 -15.47 -4.69 25.07
C MET A 18 -15.64 -3.20 25.47
N PRO A 19 -14.55 -2.43 25.56
CA PRO A 19 -13.18 -2.61 25.11
C PRO A 19 -12.09 -2.42 26.16
N LYS A 20 -12.20 -2.96 27.34
CA LYS A 20 -11.30 -2.53 28.42
C LYS A 20 -9.88 -3.08 28.36
N ARG A 21 -9.59 -4.16 27.64
CA ARG A 21 -8.20 -4.72 27.63
C ARG A 21 -7.86 -5.46 26.34
N LEU A 22 -7.47 -4.73 25.31
CA LEU A 22 -6.82 -5.30 24.14
C LEU A 22 -5.66 -6.25 24.52
N LYS A 23 -4.93 -5.93 25.61
CA LYS A 23 -3.88 -6.80 26.19
C LYS A 23 -4.41 -8.16 26.63
N ASP A 24 -5.60 -8.25 27.20
CA ASP A 24 -6.17 -9.53 27.65
C ASP A 24 -6.58 -10.41 26.44
N VAL A 25 -7.08 -9.78 25.36
CA VAL A 25 -7.39 -10.47 24.11
C VAL A 25 -6.14 -10.99 23.43
N LEU A 26 -5.10 -10.17 23.36
CA LEU A 26 -3.80 -10.55 22.80
C LEU A 26 -3.15 -11.67 23.61
N SER A 27 -3.22 -11.61 24.95
CA SER A 27 -2.67 -12.67 25.81
C SER A 27 -3.42 -14.01 25.63
N ALA A 28 -4.75 -13.97 25.49
CA ALA A 28 -5.55 -15.17 25.23
C ALA A 28 -5.25 -15.77 23.84
N LEU A 29 -5.11 -14.95 22.81
CA LEU A 29 -4.71 -15.38 21.46
C LEU A 29 -3.29 -15.96 21.44
N ARG A 30 -2.38 -15.41 22.27
CA ARG A 30 -1.02 -15.96 22.45
C ARG A 30 -1.03 -17.35 23.07
N GLN A 31 -1.82 -17.54 24.11
CA GLN A 31 -1.95 -18.86 24.75
C GLN A 31 -2.54 -19.90 23.80
N GLU A 32 -3.52 -19.54 22.98
CA GLU A 32 -4.08 -20.42 21.95
C GLU A 32 -3.07 -20.75 20.85
N LYS A 33 -2.28 -19.77 20.39
CA LYS A 33 -1.17 -19.99 19.45
C LYS A 33 -0.12 -20.94 20.04
N LEU A 34 0.21 -20.80 21.32
CA LEU A 34 1.14 -21.68 22.03
C LEU A 34 0.64 -23.13 22.07
N LYS A 35 -0.64 -23.34 22.41
CA LYS A 35 -1.29 -24.65 22.41
C LYS A 35 -1.28 -25.30 21.02
N LEU A 36 -1.60 -24.54 19.97
CA LEU A 36 -1.60 -25.01 18.58
C LEU A 36 -0.19 -25.36 18.09
N ALA A 37 0.83 -24.63 18.52
CA ALA A 37 2.21 -24.90 18.17
C ALA A 37 2.74 -26.17 18.90
N THR A 38 2.37 -26.36 20.15
CA THR A 38 2.69 -27.58 20.92
C THR A 38 2.07 -28.83 20.27
N LEU A 39 0.84 -28.71 19.77
CA LEU A 39 0.16 -29.78 19.02
C LEU A 39 0.83 -30.10 17.67
N LYS A 40 1.58 -29.17 17.09
CA LYS A 40 2.32 -29.34 15.83
C LYS A 40 3.76 -29.84 16.03
N GLY A 41 4.18 -30.15 17.27
CA GLY A 41 5.52 -30.68 17.56
C GLY A 41 6.65 -29.67 17.46
N VAL A 42 6.35 -28.36 17.47
CA VAL A 42 7.38 -27.30 17.53
C VAL A 42 7.86 -27.16 18.97
N SER A 43 9.17 -27.01 19.19
CA SER A 43 9.73 -26.97 20.54
C SER A 43 9.22 -25.73 21.31
N LEU A 44 9.00 -25.89 22.63
CA LEU A 44 8.56 -24.79 23.49
C LEU A 44 9.51 -23.60 23.46
N LYS A 45 10.82 -23.84 23.34
CA LYS A 45 11.85 -22.79 23.23
C LYS A 45 11.72 -21.94 21.96
N GLU A 46 11.55 -22.58 20.81
CA GLU A 46 11.38 -21.86 19.54
C GLU A 46 10.11 -21.03 19.54
N ASN A 47 9.07 -21.50 20.22
CA ASN A 47 7.84 -20.73 20.36
C ASN A 47 7.98 -19.52 21.29
N GLU A 48 8.71 -19.66 22.40
CA GLU A 48 8.99 -18.53 23.30
C GLU A 48 9.85 -17.46 22.61
N GLU A 49 10.88 -17.87 21.86
CA GLU A 49 11.71 -16.94 21.08
C GLU A 49 10.89 -16.21 20.01
N LEU A 50 9.99 -16.92 19.31
CA LEU A 50 9.10 -16.31 18.32
C LEU A 50 8.11 -15.33 18.94
N ILE A 51 7.55 -15.66 20.11
CA ILE A 51 6.61 -14.80 20.84
C ILE A 51 7.35 -13.55 21.32
N ASN A 52 8.54 -13.70 21.89
CA ASN A 52 9.33 -12.57 22.35
C ASN A 52 9.72 -11.62 21.19
N ALA A 53 10.13 -12.20 20.05
CA ALA A 53 10.42 -11.39 18.85
C ALA A 53 9.19 -10.64 18.31
N LEU A 54 8.00 -11.25 18.37
CA LEU A 54 6.73 -10.60 18.00
C LEU A 54 6.36 -9.50 18.98
N ASP A 55 6.63 -9.70 20.28
CA ASP A 55 6.35 -8.70 21.31
C ASP A 55 7.27 -7.50 21.20
N GLU A 56 8.55 -7.72 20.91
CA GLU A 56 9.51 -6.65 20.66
C GLU A 56 9.12 -5.85 19.40
N ALA A 57 8.74 -6.52 18.31
CA ALA A 57 8.28 -5.86 17.09
C ALA A 57 7.03 -5.03 17.34
N ASN A 58 6.02 -5.56 18.04
CA ASN A 58 4.80 -4.83 18.39
C ASN A 58 5.08 -3.63 19.30
N ALA A 59 6.01 -3.77 20.27
CA ALA A 59 6.40 -2.67 21.14
C ALA A 59 7.10 -1.54 20.38
N GLN A 60 7.91 -1.88 19.37
CA GLN A 60 8.54 -0.90 18.49
C GLN A 60 7.52 -0.15 17.64
N ASP A 61 6.51 -0.85 17.11
CA ASP A 61 5.43 -0.24 16.33
C ASP A 61 4.57 0.69 17.20
N GLU A 62 4.21 0.28 18.42
CA GLU A 62 3.51 1.15 19.36
C GLU A 62 4.33 2.39 19.73
N GLN A 63 5.63 2.24 19.97
CA GLN A 63 6.50 3.35 20.32
C GLN A 63 6.67 4.31 19.13
N PHE A 64 6.75 3.80 17.90
CA PHE A 64 6.74 4.62 16.70
C PHE A 64 5.46 5.43 16.59
N TYR A 65 4.29 4.78 16.77
CA TYR A 65 3.00 5.45 16.68
C TYR A 65 2.87 6.62 17.66
N PHE A 66 3.24 6.41 18.93
CA PHE A 66 3.11 7.45 19.94
C PHE A 66 4.16 8.56 19.85
N ASN A 67 5.39 8.25 19.46
CA ASN A 67 6.50 9.18 19.51
C ASN A 67 6.79 9.86 18.17
N ALA A 68 6.64 9.17 17.07
CA ALA A 68 6.99 9.66 15.74
C ALA A 68 5.80 10.23 14.97
N LEU A 69 4.63 9.60 15.07
CA LEU A 69 3.46 10.00 14.30
C LEU A 69 3.07 11.46 14.47
N PRO A 70 3.06 12.06 15.69
CA PRO A 70 2.73 13.47 15.85
C PRO A 70 3.69 14.43 15.14
N LYS A 71 4.91 14.00 14.82
CA LYS A 71 5.94 14.79 14.14
C LYS A 71 5.87 14.68 12.62
N LEU A 72 5.08 13.76 12.09
CA LEU A 72 4.92 13.58 10.65
C LEU A 72 4.03 14.67 10.04
N PRO A 73 4.19 14.97 8.75
CA PRO A 73 3.28 15.85 8.02
C PRO A 73 1.82 15.41 8.14
N GLN A 74 0.89 16.35 8.15
CA GLN A 74 -0.53 16.09 8.38
C GLN A 74 -1.09 14.98 7.48
N GLY A 75 -0.88 15.05 6.15
CA GLY A 75 -1.40 14.05 5.24
C GLY A 75 -0.91 12.62 5.52
N VAL A 76 0.35 12.49 5.99
CA VAL A 76 0.89 11.18 6.40
C VAL A 76 0.23 10.70 7.69
N ARG A 77 0.03 11.60 8.67
CA ARG A 77 -0.70 11.28 9.92
C ARG A 77 -2.13 10.85 9.64
N ASP A 78 -2.82 11.58 8.79
CA ASP A 78 -4.21 11.29 8.42
C ASP A 78 -4.31 9.92 7.73
N SER A 79 -3.34 9.60 6.87
CA SER A 79 -3.22 8.29 6.23
C SER A 79 -3.07 7.16 7.25
N VAL A 80 -2.19 7.32 8.23
CA VAL A 80 -1.98 6.33 9.29
C VAL A 80 -3.21 6.21 10.19
N ASN A 81 -3.82 7.34 10.56
CA ASN A 81 -5.02 7.35 11.40
C ASN A 81 -6.22 6.67 10.72
N ALA A 82 -6.33 6.77 9.39
CA ALA A 82 -7.39 6.14 8.63
C ALA A 82 -7.33 4.61 8.67
N VAL A 83 -6.13 4.04 8.76
CA VAL A 83 -5.93 2.58 8.74
C VAL A 83 -5.70 2.01 10.15
N GLY A 84 -5.11 2.79 11.02
CA GLY A 84 -4.83 2.43 12.41
C GLY A 84 -3.37 2.10 12.70
N PRO A 85 -3.00 2.04 14.00
CA PRO A 85 -1.61 1.94 14.43
C PRO A 85 -0.90 0.65 14.02
N ALA A 86 -1.63 -0.45 13.92
CA ALA A 86 -1.05 -1.75 13.56
C ALA A 86 -0.46 -1.78 12.13
N LEU A 87 -0.91 -0.89 11.26
CA LEU A 87 -0.43 -0.77 9.88
C LEU A 87 0.29 0.56 9.63
N ALA A 88 0.74 1.27 10.66
CA ALA A 88 1.37 2.57 10.54
C ALA A 88 2.59 2.55 9.61
N LEU A 89 3.55 1.65 9.84
CA LEU A 89 4.74 1.51 9.00
C LEU A 89 4.42 1.02 7.58
N PRO A 90 3.59 -0.02 7.37
CA PRO A 90 3.12 -0.40 6.05
C PRO A 90 2.47 0.74 5.28
N VAL A 91 1.58 1.52 5.90
CA VAL A 91 0.93 2.68 5.26
C VAL A 91 1.95 3.72 4.80
N ILE A 92 2.88 4.12 5.70
CA ILE A 92 3.92 5.11 5.36
C ILE A 92 4.76 4.59 4.20
N THR A 93 5.15 3.31 4.23
CA THR A 93 5.92 2.69 3.16
C THR A 93 5.14 2.69 1.83
N ALA A 94 3.85 2.39 1.86
CA ALA A 94 2.99 2.33 0.68
C ALA A 94 2.78 3.69 0.01
N ILE A 95 2.61 4.76 0.80
CA ILE A 95 2.37 6.11 0.25
C ILE A 95 3.64 6.81 -0.25
N CYS A 96 4.84 6.35 0.15
CA CYS A 96 6.10 6.97 -0.28
C CYS A 96 6.23 7.10 -1.82
N PRO A 97 5.96 6.08 -2.65
CA PRO A 97 6.01 6.22 -4.11
C PRO A 97 4.97 7.20 -4.65
N ALA A 98 3.77 7.26 -4.07
CA ALA A 98 2.74 8.21 -4.46
C ALA A 98 3.19 9.66 -4.15
N ILE A 99 3.78 9.88 -2.97
CA ILE A 99 4.38 11.17 -2.61
C ILE A 99 5.53 11.51 -3.58
N GLY A 100 6.38 10.56 -3.91
CA GLY A 100 7.47 10.73 -4.88
C GLY A 100 6.95 11.13 -6.27
N MET A 101 5.84 10.57 -6.70
CA MET A 101 5.16 10.96 -7.94
C MET A 101 4.67 12.42 -7.89
N LEU A 102 4.07 12.83 -6.78
CA LEU A 102 3.57 14.21 -6.60
C LEU A 102 4.72 15.22 -6.48
N ALA A 103 5.83 14.84 -5.88
CA ALA A 103 7.01 15.67 -5.67
C ALA A 103 7.91 15.78 -6.91
N THR A 104 7.34 15.90 -8.11
CA THR A 104 8.11 16.07 -9.35
C THR A 104 9.04 17.29 -9.25
N GLY A 105 10.32 17.10 -9.60
CA GLY A 105 11.34 18.15 -9.54
C GLY A 105 12.05 18.27 -8.18
N VAL A 106 11.53 17.65 -7.13
CA VAL A 106 12.23 17.56 -5.85
C VAL A 106 13.39 16.59 -5.95
N LYS A 107 14.54 16.99 -5.44
CA LYS A 107 15.75 16.17 -5.39
C LYS A 107 16.29 16.13 -3.97
N ILE A 108 16.83 14.97 -3.59
CA ILE A 108 17.52 14.78 -2.31
C ILE A 108 18.98 14.47 -2.56
N SER A 109 19.84 14.99 -1.68
CA SER A 109 21.27 14.66 -1.72
C SER A 109 21.52 13.38 -0.95
N ILE A 110 22.00 12.35 -1.65
CA ILE A 110 22.42 11.07 -1.06
C ILE A 110 23.89 10.86 -1.42
N HIS A 111 24.75 10.78 -0.43
CA HIS A 111 26.20 10.65 -0.61
C HIS A 111 26.78 11.67 -1.61
N GLY A 112 26.33 12.94 -1.50
CA GLY A 112 26.80 14.04 -2.34
C GLY A 112 26.22 14.06 -3.77
N LYS A 113 25.32 13.13 -4.12
CA LYS A 113 24.63 13.09 -5.42
C LYS A 113 23.19 13.51 -5.27
N MET A 114 22.71 14.34 -6.19
CA MET A 114 21.31 14.76 -6.27
C MET A 114 20.48 13.67 -6.96
N ASN A 115 19.55 13.09 -6.23
CA ASN A 115 18.66 12.04 -6.72
C ASN A 115 17.21 12.52 -6.72
N SER A 116 16.46 12.14 -7.75
CA SER A 116 15.01 12.30 -7.79
C SER A 116 14.33 11.32 -6.83
N LEU A 117 13.11 11.64 -6.39
CA LEU A 117 12.31 10.77 -5.50
C LEU A 117 11.65 9.63 -6.29
N ASN A 118 12.46 8.80 -6.94
CA ASN A 118 12.00 7.59 -7.62
C ASN A 118 11.99 6.47 -6.59
N LEU A 119 10.82 6.24 -5.98
CA LEU A 119 10.65 5.32 -4.87
C LEU A 119 9.89 4.08 -5.31
N ILE A 120 10.30 2.94 -4.77
CA ILE A 120 9.61 1.65 -4.92
C ILE A 120 9.32 1.14 -3.52
N SER A 121 8.10 0.69 -3.29
CA SER A 121 7.72 0.01 -2.06
C SER A 121 7.15 -1.37 -2.37
N TYR A 122 7.45 -2.31 -1.50
CA TYR A 122 6.90 -3.65 -1.53
C TYR A 122 6.44 -4.02 -0.12
N ILE A 123 5.19 -4.43 0.00
CA ILE A 123 4.58 -4.79 1.28
C ILE A 123 4.15 -6.25 1.20
N ALA A 124 4.81 -7.09 1.96
CA ALA A 124 4.45 -8.49 2.14
C ALA A 124 3.70 -8.66 3.47
N GLY A 125 2.73 -9.54 3.47
CA GLY A 125 1.99 -9.90 4.67
C GLY A 125 1.21 -11.18 4.44
N ASP A 126 0.93 -11.88 5.53
CA ASP A 126 0.14 -13.10 5.52
C ASP A 126 -1.27 -12.86 4.98
N PHE A 127 -1.94 -13.94 4.63
CA PHE A 127 -3.35 -13.89 4.27
C PHE A 127 -4.16 -13.30 5.43
N ALA A 128 -5.10 -12.41 5.09
CA ALA A 128 -5.94 -11.67 6.04
C ALA A 128 -5.18 -10.75 7.03
N SER A 129 -3.95 -10.31 6.69
CA SER A 129 -3.18 -9.34 7.49
C SER A 129 -3.75 -7.92 7.48
N GLY A 130 -4.81 -7.67 6.72
CA GLY A 130 -5.45 -6.35 6.62
C GLY A 130 -4.77 -5.41 5.63
N LYS A 131 -3.77 -5.88 4.85
CA LYS A 131 -3.04 -5.03 3.89
C LYS A 131 -3.94 -4.34 2.85
N GLY A 132 -5.07 -4.92 2.49
CA GLY A 132 -6.03 -4.29 1.56
C GLY A 132 -6.67 -3.00 2.09
N SER A 133 -6.56 -2.69 3.39
CA SER A 133 -7.01 -1.42 3.95
C SER A 133 -6.10 -0.23 3.56
N ILE A 134 -4.92 -0.50 2.97
CA ILE A 134 -3.98 0.50 2.49
C ILE A 134 -4.40 1.06 1.12
N ASP A 135 -5.11 0.28 0.31
CA ASP A 135 -5.50 0.64 -1.05
C ASP A 135 -6.29 1.97 -1.12
N PRO A 136 -7.32 2.20 -0.27
CA PRO A 136 -8.04 3.47 -0.26
C PRO A 136 -7.16 4.69 0.07
N VAL A 137 -6.11 4.49 0.86
CA VAL A 137 -5.16 5.55 1.21
C VAL A 137 -4.30 5.91 0.00
N ILE A 138 -3.79 4.91 -0.73
CA ILE A 138 -3.06 5.14 -1.99
C ILE A 138 -3.97 5.84 -3.00
N ASP A 139 -5.23 5.42 -3.10
CA ASP A 139 -6.22 6.05 -3.97
C ASP A 139 -6.46 7.51 -3.62
N ALA A 140 -6.53 7.85 -2.33
CA ALA A 140 -6.68 9.23 -1.88
C ALA A 140 -5.49 10.10 -2.32
N TRP A 141 -4.24 9.62 -2.14
CA TRP A 141 -3.04 10.35 -2.56
C TRP A 141 -2.90 10.53 -4.07
N THR A 142 -3.48 9.64 -4.86
CA THR A 142 -3.38 9.65 -6.32
C THR A 142 -4.62 10.19 -7.02
N SER A 143 -5.66 10.54 -6.28
CA SER A 143 -6.99 10.89 -6.80
C SER A 143 -6.96 12.02 -7.82
N GLU A 144 -6.31 13.15 -7.53
CA GLU A 144 -6.22 14.28 -8.43
C GLU A 144 -5.51 13.94 -9.75
N VAL A 145 -4.44 13.15 -9.68
CA VAL A 145 -3.72 12.71 -10.88
C VAL A 145 -4.58 11.74 -11.68
N LYS A 146 -5.30 10.83 -11.02
CA LYS A 146 -6.26 9.93 -11.69
C LYS A 146 -7.38 10.68 -12.38
N GLU A 147 -7.90 11.75 -11.78
CA GLU A 147 -8.92 12.60 -12.43
C GLU A 147 -8.37 13.30 -13.69
N MET A 148 -7.14 13.83 -13.61
CA MET A 148 -6.50 14.39 -14.81
C MET A 148 -6.27 13.32 -15.89
N ASP A 149 -5.84 12.14 -15.48
CA ASP A 149 -5.60 11.03 -16.41
C ASP A 149 -6.89 10.55 -17.09
N LYS A 150 -8.04 10.59 -16.42
CA LYS A 150 -9.35 10.31 -17.04
C LYS A 150 -9.63 11.23 -18.24
N MET A 151 -9.32 12.51 -18.12
CA MET A 151 -9.47 13.46 -19.23
C MET A 151 -8.57 13.09 -20.43
N TYR A 152 -7.36 12.61 -20.14
CA TYR A 152 -6.46 12.12 -21.18
C TYR A 152 -6.95 10.81 -21.82
N GLN A 153 -7.48 9.89 -21.03
CA GLN A 153 -8.09 8.66 -21.52
C GLN A 153 -9.26 8.95 -22.46
N GLN A 154 -10.13 9.91 -22.14
CA GLN A 154 -11.22 10.33 -23.03
C GLN A 154 -10.68 10.82 -24.38
N LYS A 155 -9.62 11.62 -24.39
CA LYS A 155 -8.98 12.08 -25.64
C LYS A 155 -8.36 10.92 -26.43
N GLU A 156 -7.78 9.95 -25.76
CA GLU A 156 -7.25 8.72 -26.39
C GLU A 156 -8.38 7.91 -27.03
N ASP A 157 -9.51 7.75 -26.33
CA ASP A 157 -10.68 7.05 -26.86
C ASP A 157 -11.30 7.74 -28.06
N GLU A 158 -11.40 9.08 -28.03
CA GLU A 158 -11.84 9.87 -29.18
C GLU A 158 -10.90 9.71 -30.37
N TRP A 159 -9.59 9.75 -30.13
CA TRP A 159 -8.60 9.51 -31.19
C TRP A 159 -8.73 8.10 -31.76
N ARG A 160 -8.84 7.08 -30.92
CA ARG A 160 -9.05 5.69 -31.34
C ARG A 160 -10.34 5.54 -32.18
N ALA A 161 -11.40 6.22 -31.81
CA ALA A 161 -12.65 6.23 -32.58
C ALA A 161 -12.46 6.86 -33.95
N LYS A 162 -11.80 8.04 -34.03
CA LYS A 162 -11.47 8.72 -35.29
C LYS A 162 -10.56 7.87 -36.18
N LYS A 163 -9.54 7.22 -35.58
CA LYS A 163 -8.62 6.33 -36.29
C LYS A 163 -9.34 5.12 -36.89
N ARG A 164 -10.32 4.54 -36.19
CA ARG A 164 -11.14 3.43 -36.68
C ARG A 164 -12.09 3.85 -37.79
N ALA A 165 -12.60 5.10 -37.74
CA ALA A 165 -13.51 5.63 -38.74
C ALA A 165 -12.78 6.05 -40.06
N ALA A 166 -11.49 6.30 -40.01
CA ALA A 166 -10.70 6.70 -41.17
C ALA A 166 -10.58 5.53 -42.20
N LYS A 167 -11.03 5.79 -43.42
CA LYS A 167 -11.02 4.77 -44.51
C LYS A 167 -9.63 4.51 -45.07
N ASN A 168 -8.74 5.51 -45.02
CA ASN A 168 -7.40 5.46 -45.57
C ASN A 168 -6.34 5.79 -44.53
N LYS A 169 -5.13 5.19 -44.65
CA LYS A 169 -4.00 5.51 -43.75
C LYS A 169 -3.61 6.99 -43.75
N LYS A 170 -3.81 7.71 -44.86
CA LYS A 170 -3.49 9.14 -44.98
C LYS A 170 -4.47 10.06 -44.23
N GLU A 171 -5.66 9.56 -43.90
CA GLU A 171 -6.71 10.28 -43.20
C GLU A 171 -6.68 9.96 -41.68
N GLN A 172 -5.80 9.07 -41.25
CA GLN A 172 -5.70 8.72 -39.83
C GLN A 172 -5.10 9.90 -39.05
N PRO A 173 -5.75 10.31 -37.94
CA PRO A 173 -5.21 11.37 -37.10
C PRO A 173 -3.91 10.89 -36.42
N GLU A 174 -2.99 11.82 -36.24
CA GLU A 174 -1.77 11.57 -35.46
C GLU A 174 -2.10 11.15 -34.04
N GLU A 175 -1.29 10.26 -33.49
CA GLU A 175 -1.46 9.80 -32.12
C GLU A 175 -1.18 10.92 -31.12
N PRO A 176 -2.12 11.23 -30.22
CA PRO A 176 -1.91 12.29 -29.26
C PRO A 176 -0.90 11.87 -28.18
N LYS A 177 0.09 12.71 -27.94
CA LYS A 177 1.06 12.52 -26.83
C LYS A 177 0.42 12.97 -25.52
N LEU A 178 -0.22 12.05 -24.81
CA LEU A 178 -0.97 12.32 -23.59
C LEU A 178 -0.12 12.04 -22.36
N PRO A 179 0.02 12.99 -21.43
CA PRO A 179 0.86 12.86 -20.26
C PRO A 179 0.18 12.08 -19.11
N VAL A 180 -0.26 10.84 -19.39
CA VAL A 180 -0.84 9.95 -18.38
C VAL A 180 0.23 9.56 -17.39
N ARG A 181 -0.07 9.66 -16.09
CA ARG A 181 0.89 9.46 -15.01
C ARG A 181 0.60 8.23 -14.14
N CYS A 182 -0.65 7.83 -13.99
CA CYS A 182 -1.02 6.59 -13.32
C CYS A 182 -1.02 5.44 -14.34
N LEU A 183 0.01 4.60 -14.29
CA LEU A 183 0.26 3.56 -15.27
C LEU A 183 -0.11 2.19 -14.70
N THR A 184 -0.69 1.33 -15.53
CA THR A 184 -0.89 -0.07 -15.19
C THR A 184 0.36 -0.87 -15.53
N LEU A 185 0.68 -1.89 -14.74
CA LEU A 185 1.84 -2.77 -15.00
C LEU A 185 1.60 -3.74 -16.18
N ASN A 186 0.35 -3.95 -16.58
CA ASN A 186 -0.01 -4.81 -17.72
C ASN A 186 0.26 -4.14 -19.08
N ASN A 187 1.43 -3.56 -19.23
CA ASN A 187 1.88 -2.92 -20.45
C ASN A 187 3.14 -3.62 -20.99
N THR A 188 3.31 -3.62 -22.31
CA THR A 188 4.60 -3.99 -22.88
C THR A 188 5.65 -2.95 -22.50
N VAL A 189 6.92 -3.36 -22.41
CA VAL A 189 8.05 -2.47 -22.08
C VAL A 189 8.10 -1.28 -23.05
N ALA A 190 7.84 -1.50 -24.35
CA ALA A 190 7.82 -0.44 -25.36
C ALA A 190 6.72 0.59 -25.08
N ASN A 191 5.49 0.14 -24.79
CA ASN A 191 4.38 1.03 -24.46
C ASN A 191 4.64 1.79 -23.15
N LEU A 192 5.21 1.12 -22.13
CA LEU A 192 5.58 1.77 -20.88
C LEU A 192 6.62 2.87 -21.09
N ALA A 193 7.66 2.61 -21.89
CA ALA A 193 8.69 3.59 -22.22
C ALA A 193 8.11 4.80 -22.97
N GLU A 194 7.22 4.58 -23.93
CA GLU A 194 6.52 5.64 -24.65
C GLU A 194 5.65 6.49 -23.74
N ARG A 195 4.84 5.87 -22.87
CA ARG A 195 4.01 6.58 -21.89
C ARG A 195 4.87 7.41 -20.93
N LEU A 196 5.97 6.86 -20.44
CA LEU A 196 6.92 7.59 -19.60
C LEU A 196 7.55 8.79 -20.33
N ALA A 197 7.91 8.64 -21.59
CA ALA A 197 8.42 9.74 -22.40
C ALA A 197 7.37 10.86 -22.57
N ASN A 198 6.08 10.52 -22.67
CA ASN A 198 4.99 11.46 -22.84
C ASN A 198 4.60 12.21 -21.53
N THR A 199 5.12 11.82 -20.35
CA THR A 199 4.81 12.53 -19.10
C THR A 199 5.40 13.94 -19.00
N GLY A 200 6.21 14.36 -19.98
CA GLY A 200 6.86 15.68 -19.99
C GLY A 200 7.84 15.89 -18.84
N GLY A 201 8.52 14.81 -18.42
CA GLY A 201 9.48 14.83 -17.30
C GLY A 201 8.85 14.77 -15.91
N LYS A 202 7.54 14.61 -15.83
CA LYS A 202 6.86 14.36 -14.55
C LYS A 202 7.00 12.89 -14.16
N HIS A 203 7.01 12.63 -12.86
CA HIS A 203 7.04 11.27 -12.35
C HIS A 203 5.71 10.57 -12.60
N ALA A 204 5.78 9.29 -12.97
CA ALA A 204 4.62 8.40 -13.08
C ALA A 204 4.53 7.49 -11.86
N PHE A 205 3.37 6.91 -11.64
CA PHE A 205 3.07 6.01 -10.53
C PHE A 205 2.41 4.74 -11.07
N SER A 206 2.79 3.62 -10.50
CA SER A 206 2.13 2.34 -10.75
C SER A 206 1.89 1.63 -9.43
N PHE A 207 0.72 1.04 -9.30
CA PHE A 207 0.32 0.28 -8.12
C PHE A 207 -0.35 -1.02 -8.55
N THR A 208 -0.02 -2.10 -7.86
CA THR A 208 -0.72 -3.37 -7.97
C THR A 208 -0.99 -3.90 -6.55
N PRO A 209 -2.25 -4.26 -6.24
CA PRO A 209 -2.60 -4.79 -4.93
C PRO A 209 -2.06 -6.21 -4.71
N GLU A 210 -1.80 -6.94 -5.80
CA GLU A 210 -1.25 -8.30 -5.77
C GLU A 210 -0.08 -8.36 -6.75
N ALA A 211 1.09 -8.72 -6.23
CA ALA A 211 2.27 -9.04 -7.03
C ALA A 211 2.43 -10.56 -7.00
N ASP A 212 2.06 -11.22 -8.09
CA ASP A 212 2.30 -12.64 -8.32
C ASP A 212 3.76 -12.89 -8.72
#